data_9eb543c054b71d57ce1389f8095d4f72
#
_entry.id   9eb543c054b71d57ce1389f8095d4f72
#
_cell.length_a   1.000
_cell.length_b   1.000
_cell.length_c   1.000
_cell.angle_alpha   90.00
_cell.angle_beta   90.00
_cell.angle_gamma   90.00
#
_symmetry.space_group_name_H-M   'P 1'
#
loop_
_entity.id
_entity.type
_entity.pdbx_description
1 polymer ?
#
loop_
_entity_poly.entity_id
_entity_poly.type
_entity_poly.pdbx_seq_one_letter_code
_entity_poly.pdbx_strand_id
1 'polypeptide(L)'
;MTPPQSASAEPLLAQPAPPGLGVTSKAPTMTRQSDVAAAGAMSNASLLRRIIEELYRQEALPKAKLVQWSFNREAPNRHLNCDDLRYLAETSPVLIVDPPGAKKTNYQILLKHPPAGWRQFADGDHEPFGESHGMCPHAETEAEDLLREGAWPGKISTKVDHERFELVLWLQDRSPLLMSQQFGRLHAFVRRAFNSKLLGRRAGCIVPWTQSEECERITNAQLLRPTGLLDSERYVSSWPHLRKCLAELLLTLGDGKSLPISVLKENFRAHFKAVLSETAFGHTSLTHLLADEQVWPLYLSSKGGSGTDLLKLDDTGNDLA
;
A
#
# COMPACT_ATOMS: atom_id res chain seq x y z
N MET A 1 45.07 -31.09 -30.12
CA MET A 1 43.97 -30.37 -29.48
C MET A 1 44.53 -29.40 -28.47
N THR A 2 44.66 -28.16 -28.85
CA THR A 2 45.24 -27.06 -28.07
C THR A 2 44.13 -26.40 -27.24
N PRO A 3 44.33 -26.07 -25.95
CA PRO A 3 43.34 -25.37 -25.14
C PRO A 3 43.24 -23.89 -25.52
N PRO A 4 42.07 -23.24 -25.41
CA PRO A 4 41.91 -21.83 -25.73
C PRO A 4 42.53 -20.94 -24.64
N GLN A 5 43.20 -19.89 -25.11
CA GLN A 5 43.84 -18.85 -24.33
C GLN A 5 42.79 -18.00 -23.58
N SER A 6 43.07 -17.70 -22.33
CA SER A 6 42.36 -16.78 -21.48
C SER A 6 42.53 -15.34 -21.99
N ALA A 7 41.40 -14.70 -22.27
CA ALA A 7 41.35 -13.27 -22.57
C ALA A 7 41.50 -12.46 -21.28
N SER A 8 42.55 -11.63 -21.24
CA SER A 8 42.79 -10.64 -20.18
C SER A 8 41.72 -9.57 -20.21
N ALA A 9 41.09 -9.32 -19.05
CA ALA A 9 40.18 -8.19 -18.86
C ALA A 9 41.01 -6.91 -18.73
N GLU A 10 40.77 -5.95 -19.61
CA GLU A 10 41.25 -4.57 -19.46
C GLU A 10 40.50 -3.85 -18.33
N PRO A 11 41.18 -3.02 -17.53
CA PRO A 11 40.54 -2.22 -16.52
C PRO A 11 39.81 -1.03 -17.16
N LEU A 12 38.48 -0.93 -16.92
CA LEU A 12 37.65 0.20 -17.26
C LEU A 12 38.19 1.47 -16.55
N LEU A 13 38.71 2.40 -17.33
CA LEU A 13 39.05 3.75 -16.93
C LEU A 13 37.80 4.48 -16.40
N ALA A 14 37.90 4.96 -15.16
CA ALA A 14 36.93 5.80 -14.54
C ALA A 14 36.71 7.10 -15.33
N GLN A 15 35.48 7.34 -15.79
CA GLN A 15 35.12 8.60 -16.41
C GLN A 15 34.99 9.68 -15.31
N PRO A 16 35.50 10.91 -15.53
CA PRO A 16 35.33 12.03 -14.62
C PRO A 16 33.89 12.49 -14.61
N ALA A 17 33.39 12.80 -13.41
CA ALA A 17 32.06 13.36 -13.19
C ALA A 17 31.89 14.70 -13.92
N PRO A 18 30.73 14.99 -14.53
CA PRO A 18 30.46 16.27 -15.15
C PRO A 18 30.42 17.40 -14.09
N PRO A 19 30.85 18.61 -14.44
CA PRO A 19 30.83 19.75 -13.54
C PRO A 19 29.42 20.16 -13.18
N GLY A 20 29.20 20.36 -11.87
CA GLY A 20 27.92 20.74 -11.31
C GLY A 20 27.36 22.03 -11.92
N LEU A 21 26.25 21.92 -12.62
CA LEU A 21 25.38 23.05 -12.91
C LEU A 21 24.56 23.34 -11.65
N GLY A 22 25.03 24.31 -10.90
CA GLY A 22 24.27 24.92 -9.81
C GLY A 22 23.06 25.67 -10.39
N VAL A 23 21.98 24.97 -10.60
CA VAL A 23 20.68 25.59 -10.84
C VAL A 23 20.01 25.77 -9.49
N THR A 24 20.25 26.92 -8.88
CA THR A 24 19.38 27.46 -7.81
C THR A 24 18.05 27.81 -8.45
N SER A 25 17.21 26.82 -8.65
CA SER A 25 15.79 27.02 -8.95
C SER A 25 15.12 27.56 -7.69
N LYS A 26 15.07 28.89 -7.57
CA LYS A 26 14.13 29.56 -6.70
C LYS A 26 12.74 29.18 -7.17
N ALA A 27 12.11 28.24 -6.49
CA ALA A 27 10.68 28.03 -6.61
C ALA A 27 9.95 29.35 -6.40
N PRO A 28 8.95 29.68 -7.21
CA PRO A 28 8.14 30.88 -6.97
C PRO A 28 7.45 30.69 -5.63
N THR A 29 7.92 31.42 -4.64
CA THR A 29 7.27 31.57 -3.34
C THR A 29 6.01 32.40 -3.59
N MET A 30 4.94 31.72 -4.06
CA MET A 30 3.62 32.34 -4.13
C MET A 30 3.19 32.66 -2.70
N THR A 31 3.13 33.95 -2.44
CA THR A 31 2.43 34.74 -1.46
C THR A 31 1.38 33.97 -0.61
N ARG A 32 1.81 33.13 0.29
CA ARG A 32 0.99 32.54 1.37
C ARG A 32 1.43 33.02 2.76
N GLN A 33 2.37 33.98 2.84
CA GLN A 33 2.87 34.45 4.14
C GLN A 33 1.86 35.32 4.92
N SER A 34 0.91 35.97 4.24
CA SER A 34 -0.13 36.75 4.93
C SER A 34 -1.19 35.89 5.64
N ASP A 35 -1.47 34.68 5.10
CA ASP A 35 -2.51 33.81 5.68
C ASP A 35 -2.00 32.98 6.87
N VAL A 36 -0.69 32.70 6.93
CA VAL A 36 -0.08 31.97 8.04
C VAL A 36 -0.09 32.79 9.35
N ALA A 37 0.04 34.11 9.26
CA ALA A 37 -0.02 34.99 10.45
C ALA A 37 -1.45 35.06 11.04
N ALA A 38 -2.48 34.97 10.20
CA ALA A 38 -3.89 34.95 10.63
C ALA A 38 -4.31 33.59 11.25
N ALA A 39 -3.68 32.49 10.85
CA ALA A 39 -3.94 31.14 11.38
C ALA A 39 -3.56 31.00 12.88
N GLY A 40 -2.66 31.83 13.40
CA GLY A 40 -2.27 31.83 14.80
C GLY A 40 -3.39 32.19 15.79
N ALA A 41 -4.45 32.85 15.30
CA ALA A 41 -5.58 33.31 16.13
C ALA A 41 -6.81 32.37 16.05
N MET A 42 -6.87 31.42 15.13
CA MET A 42 -8.01 30.53 14.98
C MET A 42 -8.06 29.44 16.06
N SER A 43 -9.24 29.16 16.62
CA SER A 43 -9.44 28.01 17.48
C SER A 43 -9.34 26.71 16.69
N ASN A 44 -9.02 25.58 17.36
CA ASN A 44 -8.97 24.27 16.72
C ASN A 44 -10.32 23.88 16.09
N ALA A 45 -11.44 24.26 16.71
CA ALA A 45 -12.78 24.02 16.19
C ALA A 45 -13.05 24.81 14.89
N SER A 46 -12.60 26.06 14.81
CA SER A 46 -12.74 26.90 13.62
C SER A 46 -11.87 26.39 12.48
N LEU A 47 -10.63 25.96 12.80
CA LEU A 47 -9.73 25.35 11.82
C LEU A 47 -10.29 24.03 11.29
N LEU A 48 -10.77 23.15 12.16
CA LEU A 48 -11.40 21.88 11.76
C LEU A 48 -12.59 22.13 10.82
N ARG A 49 -13.48 23.05 11.17
CA ARG A 49 -14.61 23.41 10.31
C ARG A 49 -14.13 23.88 8.93
N ARG A 50 -13.16 24.78 8.85
CA ARG A 50 -12.60 25.27 7.59
C ARG A 50 -12.02 24.14 6.73
N ILE A 51 -11.30 23.20 7.34
CA ILE A 51 -10.77 22.03 6.65
C ILE A 51 -11.90 21.18 6.09
N ILE A 52 -12.94 20.89 6.86
CA ILE A 52 -14.08 20.13 6.38
C ILE A 52 -14.79 20.85 5.21
N GLU A 53 -15.03 22.16 5.31
CA GLU A 53 -15.61 22.96 4.23
C GLU A 53 -14.72 22.92 2.95
N GLU A 54 -13.39 22.92 3.11
CA GLU A 54 -12.46 22.76 1.97
C GLU A 54 -12.55 21.39 1.35
N LEU A 55 -12.59 20.31 2.15
CA LEU A 55 -12.75 18.95 1.64
C LEU A 55 -14.06 18.77 0.85
N TYR A 56 -15.15 19.44 1.28
CA TYR A 56 -16.40 19.48 0.51
C TYR A 56 -16.22 20.17 -0.85
N ARG A 57 -15.49 21.31 -0.90
CA ARG A 57 -15.17 22.00 -2.17
C ARG A 57 -14.28 21.17 -3.08
N GLN A 58 -13.41 20.36 -2.50
CA GLN A 58 -12.51 19.44 -3.20
C GLN A 58 -13.15 18.08 -3.51
N GLU A 59 -14.44 17.91 -3.29
CA GLU A 59 -15.18 16.66 -3.49
C GLU A 59 -14.55 15.46 -2.76
N ALA A 60 -13.77 15.69 -1.71
CA ALA A 60 -13.07 14.68 -0.94
C ALA A 60 -13.85 14.28 0.32
N LEU A 61 -14.11 12.99 0.51
CA LEU A 61 -14.82 12.48 1.68
C LEU A 61 -13.98 12.72 2.95
N PRO A 62 -14.51 13.45 3.96
CA PRO A 62 -13.75 13.81 5.15
C PRO A 62 -13.55 12.63 6.12
N LYS A 63 -12.84 11.58 5.69
CA LYS A 63 -12.45 10.45 6.54
C LYS A 63 -11.46 10.91 7.61
N ALA A 64 -11.54 10.35 8.81
CA ALA A 64 -10.75 10.73 9.97
C ALA A 64 -9.25 10.93 9.67
N LYS A 65 -8.64 10.03 8.92
CA LYS A 65 -7.21 10.10 8.56
C LYS A 65 -6.89 11.24 7.60
N LEU A 66 -7.77 11.53 6.62
CA LEU A 66 -7.60 12.67 5.71
C LEU A 66 -7.74 13.99 6.47
N VAL A 67 -8.74 14.08 7.34
CA VAL A 67 -8.95 15.26 8.20
C VAL A 67 -7.75 15.47 9.12
N GLN A 68 -7.23 14.42 9.75
CA GLN A 68 -6.04 14.49 10.60
C GLN A 68 -4.80 14.96 9.82
N TRP A 69 -4.58 14.40 8.65
CA TRP A 69 -3.47 14.78 7.78
C TRP A 69 -3.59 16.27 7.37
N SER A 70 -4.76 16.70 6.90
CA SER A 70 -5.02 18.09 6.52
C SER A 70 -4.83 19.05 7.70
N PHE A 71 -5.35 18.69 8.89
CA PHE A 71 -5.22 19.51 10.09
C PHE A 71 -3.75 19.68 10.51
N ASN A 72 -3.01 18.58 10.59
CA ASN A 72 -1.60 18.63 11.00
C ASN A 72 -0.70 19.32 9.96
N ARG A 73 -1.10 19.33 8.69
CA ARG A 73 -0.42 20.06 7.62
C ARG A 73 -0.67 21.58 7.73
N GLU A 74 -1.91 21.99 8.03
CA GLU A 74 -2.23 23.42 8.19
C GLU A 74 -1.76 24.01 9.52
N ALA A 75 -1.70 23.20 10.56
CA ALA A 75 -1.28 23.61 11.89
C ALA A 75 -0.21 22.65 12.46
N PRO A 76 1.01 22.64 11.93
CA PRO A 76 2.06 21.68 12.31
C PRO A 76 2.45 21.73 13.78
N ASN A 77 2.19 22.86 14.47
CA ASN A 77 2.45 23.03 15.90
C ASN A 77 1.29 22.57 16.81
N ARG A 78 0.19 22.06 16.24
CA ARG A 78 -1.03 21.67 16.95
C ARG A 78 -1.41 20.25 16.65
N HIS A 79 -0.47 19.30 16.81
CA HIS A 79 -0.70 17.90 16.50
C HIS A 79 -1.92 17.35 17.22
N LEU A 80 -3.00 17.10 16.46
CA LEU A 80 -4.18 16.41 16.95
C LEU A 80 -4.21 14.98 16.40
N ASN A 81 -4.61 14.05 17.27
CA ASN A 81 -4.89 12.68 16.83
C ASN A 81 -6.37 12.55 16.39
N CYS A 82 -6.76 11.38 15.89
CA CYS A 82 -8.12 11.16 15.43
C CYS A 82 -9.16 11.27 16.56
N ASP A 83 -8.81 10.87 17.79
CA ASP A 83 -9.75 10.96 18.93
C ASP A 83 -9.99 12.42 19.36
N ASP A 84 -8.95 13.26 19.33
CA ASP A 84 -9.07 14.71 19.57
C ASP A 84 -9.97 15.38 18.52
N LEU A 85 -9.77 15.05 17.24
CA LEU A 85 -10.59 15.58 16.14
C LEU A 85 -12.04 15.13 16.23
N ARG A 86 -12.26 13.88 16.65
CA ARG A 86 -13.59 13.36 16.93
C ARG A 86 -14.27 14.14 18.03
N TYR A 87 -13.59 14.33 19.17
CA TYR A 87 -14.13 15.11 20.28
C TYR A 87 -14.51 16.53 19.85
N LEU A 88 -13.65 17.21 19.09
CA LEU A 88 -13.93 18.52 18.53
C LEU A 88 -15.14 18.53 17.59
N ALA A 89 -15.31 17.48 16.79
CA ALA A 89 -16.45 17.35 15.88
C ALA A 89 -17.77 17.09 16.65
N GLU A 90 -17.75 16.19 17.63
CA GLU A 90 -18.92 15.84 18.46
C GLU A 90 -19.41 17.03 19.32
N THR A 91 -18.50 17.89 19.76
CA THR A 91 -18.82 19.11 20.51
C THR A 91 -19.24 20.29 19.61
N SER A 92 -19.05 20.17 18.29
CA SER A 92 -19.38 21.22 17.32
C SER A 92 -20.88 21.25 17.01
N PRO A 93 -21.55 22.44 17.01
CA PRO A 93 -22.95 22.56 16.61
C PRO A 93 -23.17 22.29 15.12
N VAL A 94 -22.13 22.38 14.27
CA VAL A 94 -22.22 22.31 12.79
C VAL A 94 -21.65 21.04 12.17
N LEU A 95 -20.97 20.18 12.96
CA LEU A 95 -20.38 18.93 12.49
C LEU A 95 -21.14 17.72 13.04
N ILE A 96 -21.02 16.60 12.33
CA ILE A 96 -21.46 15.28 12.78
C ILE A 96 -20.34 14.25 12.53
N VAL A 97 -20.29 13.23 13.36
CA VAL A 97 -19.40 12.06 13.20
C VAL A 97 -20.24 10.88 12.73
N ASP A 98 -19.85 10.26 11.62
CA ASP A 98 -20.57 9.16 11.00
C ASP A 98 -19.63 7.96 10.73
N PRO A 99 -19.96 6.72 11.10
CA PRO A 99 -21.07 6.37 11.96
C PRO A 99 -20.84 6.77 13.43
N PRO A 100 -21.91 7.08 14.18
CA PRO A 100 -21.79 7.41 15.59
C PRO A 100 -21.23 6.20 16.37
N GLY A 101 -20.33 6.46 17.31
CA GLY A 101 -19.72 5.42 18.11
C GLY A 101 -18.64 4.58 17.41
N ALA A 102 -18.28 4.87 16.15
CA ALA A 102 -17.22 4.19 15.44
C ALA A 102 -15.89 4.20 16.22
N LYS A 103 -15.17 3.08 16.17
CA LYS A 103 -13.91 2.93 16.91
C LYS A 103 -12.74 3.51 16.13
N LYS A 104 -11.79 4.10 16.83
CA LYS A 104 -10.50 4.59 16.31
C LYS A 104 -10.65 5.55 15.12
N THR A 105 -10.27 5.12 13.92
CA THR A 105 -10.18 5.95 12.70
C THR A 105 -11.24 5.61 11.65
N ASN A 106 -12.18 4.73 11.98
CA ASN A 106 -13.20 4.27 11.03
C ASN A 106 -14.47 5.13 11.10
N TYR A 107 -14.29 6.42 10.95
CA TYR A 107 -15.39 7.41 10.91
C TYR A 107 -15.06 8.54 9.93
N GLN A 108 -16.08 9.31 9.60
CA GLN A 108 -16.00 10.53 8.81
C GLN A 108 -16.59 11.71 9.59
N ILE A 109 -16.11 12.92 9.31
CA ILE A 109 -16.61 14.15 9.92
C ILE A 109 -17.33 14.96 8.85
N LEU A 110 -18.63 15.08 8.98
CA LEU A 110 -19.48 15.70 7.98
C LEU A 110 -20.05 17.05 8.48
N LEU A 111 -20.39 17.93 7.55
CA LEU A 111 -21.20 19.10 7.84
C LEU A 111 -22.67 18.69 8.04
N LYS A 112 -23.34 19.19 9.09
CA LYS A 112 -24.80 19.01 9.26
C LYS A 112 -25.59 19.59 8.10
N HIS A 113 -25.08 20.68 7.52
CA HIS A 113 -25.66 21.33 6.35
C HIS A 113 -24.57 21.46 5.30
N PRO A 114 -24.56 20.59 4.27
CA PRO A 114 -23.62 20.70 3.16
C PRO A 114 -23.69 22.06 2.48
N PRO A 115 -22.59 22.53 1.88
CA PRO A 115 -22.57 23.79 1.12
C PRO A 115 -23.58 23.80 -0.03
N ALA A 116 -24.13 24.97 -0.34
CA ALA A 116 -25.04 25.13 -1.47
C ALA A 116 -24.33 24.66 -2.79
N GLY A 117 -25.05 23.85 -3.57
CA GLY A 117 -24.53 23.29 -4.81
C GLY A 117 -23.62 22.06 -4.64
N TRP A 118 -23.30 21.65 -3.43
CA TRP A 118 -22.62 20.38 -3.20
C TRP A 118 -23.50 19.20 -3.65
N ARG A 119 -22.90 18.23 -4.36
CA ARG A 119 -23.63 17.06 -4.87
C ARG A 119 -23.22 15.78 -4.14
N GLN A 120 -21.94 15.45 -4.20
CA GLN A 120 -21.40 14.23 -3.57
C GLN A 120 -19.87 14.27 -3.49
N PHE A 121 -19.29 13.30 -2.79
CA PHE A 121 -17.85 13.08 -2.73
C PHE A 121 -17.41 12.17 -3.86
N ALA A 122 -16.32 12.51 -4.52
CA ALA A 122 -15.77 11.74 -5.63
C ALA A 122 -15.10 10.44 -5.17
N ASP A 123 -14.63 10.38 -3.92
CA ASP A 123 -13.93 9.23 -3.32
C ASP A 123 -14.78 8.46 -2.29
N GLY A 124 -16.10 8.64 -2.30
CA GLY A 124 -17.06 7.90 -1.47
C GLY A 124 -17.02 6.40 -1.76
N ASP A 125 -17.42 5.58 -0.76
CA ASP A 125 -17.42 4.11 -0.89
C ASP A 125 -18.69 3.59 -1.59
N HIS A 126 -19.66 4.46 -1.86
CA HIS A 126 -20.95 4.10 -2.44
C HIS A 126 -20.96 4.34 -3.94
N GLU A 127 -21.06 3.25 -4.68
CA GLU A 127 -21.24 3.04 -6.10
C GLU A 127 -19.98 3.13 -7.02
N PRO A 128 -19.94 2.25 -8.03
CA PRO A 128 -18.99 2.42 -9.13
C PRO A 128 -19.33 3.75 -9.82
N PHE A 129 -18.34 4.60 -9.95
CA PHE A 129 -18.44 5.92 -10.57
C PHE A 129 -19.25 5.82 -11.87
N GLY A 130 -20.44 6.41 -11.89
CA GLY A 130 -21.06 6.79 -13.16
C GLY A 130 -20.10 7.74 -13.90
N GLU A 131 -20.07 7.64 -15.21
CA GLU A 131 -19.16 8.39 -16.10
C GLU A 131 -19.10 9.91 -15.83
N SER A 132 -20.09 10.46 -15.11
CA SER A 132 -20.23 11.90 -14.83
C SER A 132 -19.33 12.46 -13.72
N HIS A 133 -18.62 11.64 -12.95
CA HIS A 133 -17.85 12.06 -11.75
C HIS A 133 -16.34 11.76 -11.86
N GLY A 134 -15.88 11.25 -12.98
CA GLY A 134 -14.47 11.04 -13.29
C GLY A 134 -13.69 12.34 -13.55
N MET A 135 -12.39 12.23 -13.59
CA MET A 135 -11.54 13.26 -14.20
C MET A 135 -11.84 13.34 -15.71
N CYS A 136 -11.50 14.48 -16.35
CA CYS A 136 -11.57 14.49 -17.80
C CYS A 136 -10.56 13.49 -18.39
N PRO A 137 -10.85 12.84 -19.54
CA PRO A 137 -10.00 11.78 -20.09
C PRO A 137 -8.53 12.19 -20.28
N HIS A 138 -8.28 13.43 -20.68
CA HIS A 138 -6.92 13.95 -20.85
C HIS A 138 -6.16 14.03 -19.51
N ALA A 139 -6.82 14.49 -18.44
CA ALA A 139 -6.20 14.52 -17.11
C ALA A 139 -5.95 13.11 -16.56
N GLU A 140 -6.84 12.16 -16.86
CA GLU A 140 -6.66 10.77 -16.48
C GLU A 140 -5.46 10.15 -17.19
N THR A 141 -5.34 10.34 -18.51
CA THR A 141 -4.17 9.87 -19.29
C THR A 141 -2.87 10.47 -18.77
N GLU A 142 -2.83 11.79 -18.55
CA GLU A 142 -1.64 12.47 -18.05
C GLU A 142 -1.24 11.97 -16.65
N ALA A 143 -2.22 11.77 -15.76
CA ALA A 143 -1.96 11.20 -14.43
C ALA A 143 -1.44 9.75 -14.52
N GLU A 144 -1.98 8.93 -15.43
CA GLU A 144 -1.47 7.58 -15.66
C GLU A 144 -0.02 7.57 -16.14
N ASP A 145 0.33 8.44 -17.09
CA ASP A 145 1.69 8.52 -17.63
C ASP A 145 2.69 8.93 -16.54
N LEU A 146 2.36 9.95 -15.75
CA LEU A 146 3.16 10.36 -14.60
C LEU A 146 3.32 9.23 -13.57
N LEU A 147 2.27 8.44 -13.32
CA LEU A 147 2.34 7.29 -12.41
C LEU A 147 3.17 6.13 -12.99
N ARG A 148 3.20 5.94 -14.31
CA ARG A 148 4.06 4.93 -14.96
C ARG A 148 5.52 5.33 -14.93
N GLU A 149 5.83 6.60 -15.10
CA GLU A 149 7.20 7.12 -15.01
C GLU A 149 7.81 6.90 -13.62
N GLY A 150 7.01 6.91 -12.56
CA GLY A 150 7.47 6.65 -11.21
C GLY A 150 8.42 7.70 -10.63
N ALA A 151 8.38 8.93 -11.16
CA ALA A 151 9.32 9.99 -10.84
C ALA A 151 9.01 10.74 -9.51
N TRP A 152 8.06 10.25 -8.69
CA TRP A 152 7.81 10.86 -7.38
C TRP A 152 8.86 10.47 -6.34
N PRO A 153 9.09 11.30 -5.32
CA PRO A 153 10.03 11.00 -4.24
C PRO A 153 9.63 9.69 -3.53
N GLY A 154 10.54 8.71 -3.47
CA GLY A 154 10.25 7.34 -3.04
C GLY A 154 9.45 7.23 -1.74
N LYS A 155 9.96 7.71 -0.60
CA LYS A 155 9.21 7.69 0.66
C LYS A 155 8.65 9.08 0.96
N ILE A 156 7.44 9.36 0.47
CA ILE A 156 6.81 10.67 0.62
C ILE A 156 6.32 10.88 2.07
N SER A 157 5.94 9.81 2.77
CA SER A 157 5.44 9.87 4.16
C SER A 157 5.85 8.63 4.95
N THR A 158 6.01 8.80 6.27
CA THR A 158 6.24 7.68 7.21
C THR A 158 4.97 6.88 7.52
N LYS A 159 3.80 7.40 7.16
CA LYS A 159 2.49 6.76 7.38
C LYS A 159 1.86 6.36 6.06
N VAL A 160 1.58 5.08 5.90
CA VAL A 160 1.01 4.46 4.68
C VAL A 160 -0.24 5.17 4.15
N ASP A 161 -1.13 5.62 5.04
CA ASP A 161 -2.36 6.30 4.62
C ASP A 161 -2.11 7.72 4.10
N HIS A 162 -1.08 8.41 4.64
CA HIS A 162 -0.72 9.76 4.23
C HIS A 162 -0.02 9.78 2.87
N GLU A 163 0.65 8.69 2.50
CA GLU A 163 1.39 8.56 1.26
C GLU A 163 0.51 8.77 0.01
N ARG A 164 -0.74 8.29 0.05
CA ARG A 164 -1.71 8.50 -1.03
C ARG A 164 -2.11 9.97 -1.16
N PHE A 165 -2.27 10.67 -0.05
CA PHE A 165 -2.62 12.10 -0.05
C PHE A 165 -1.47 12.94 -0.59
N GLU A 166 -0.24 12.63 -0.19
CA GLU A 166 0.95 13.29 -0.72
C GLU A 166 1.15 13.01 -2.22
N LEU A 167 0.86 11.79 -2.68
CA LEU A 167 0.90 11.47 -4.11
C LEU A 167 -0.12 12.27 -4.92
N VAL A 168 -1.32 12.50 -4.38
CA VAL A 168 -2.32 13.36 -5.03
C VAL A 168 -1.81 14.79 -5.16
N LEU A 169 -1.21 15.34 -4.10
CA LEU A 169 -0.63 16.68 -4.16
C LEU A 169 0.54 16.77 -5.14
N TRP A 170 1.38 15.73 -5.15
CA TRP A 170 2.47 15.65 -6.12
C TRP A 170 1.95 15.66 -7.56
N LEU A 171 0.88 14.92 -7.85
CA LEU A 171 0.23 14.96 -9.16
C LEU A 171 -0.28 16.37 -9.51
N GLN A 172 -0.95 17.05 -8.57
CA GLN A 172 -1.43 18.43 -8.79
C GLN A 172 -0.28 19.41 -9.08
N ASP A 173 0.88 19.25 -8.44
CA ASP A 173 2.02 20.12 -8.63
C ASP A 173 2.75 19.90 -9.98
N ARG A 174 2.48 18.80 -10.70
CA ARG A 174 3.17 18.44 -11.95
C ARG A 174 2.57 19.05 -13.18
N SER A 175 1.27 19.33 -13.18
CA SER A 175 0.58 19.79 -14.39
C SER A 175 -0.53 20.78 -14.06
N PRO A 176 -0.67 21.86 -14.84
CA PRO A 176 -1.81 22.78 -14.73
C PRO A 176 -3.16 22.08 -14.93
N LEU A 177 -3.21 21.05 -15.77
CA LEU A 177 -4.42 20.26 -16.01
C LEU A 177 -4.81 19.47 -14.75
N LEU A 178 -3.85 18.82 -14.09
CA LEU A 178 -4.08 18.09 -12.82
C LEU A 178 -4.32 19.04 -11.66
N MET A 179 -3.67 20.20 -11.63
CA MET A 179 -3.93 21.25 -10.62
C MET A 179 -5.38 21.74 -10.67
N SER A 180 -6.01 21.75 -11.84
CA SER A 180 -7.41 22.13 -12.01
C SER A 180 -8.41 21.08 -11.51
N GLN A 181 -7.96 19.83 -11.25
CA GLN A 181 -8.82 18.76 -10.76
C GLN A 181 -9.02 18.85 -9.23
N GLN A 182 -10.23 18.54 -8.76
CA GLN A 182 -10.52 18.44 -7.35
C GLN A 182 -9.72 17.30 -6.71
N PHE A 183 -9.23 17.53 -5.50
CA PHE A 183 -8.45 16.55 -4.73
C PHE A 183 -9.18 15.20 -4.59
N GLY A 184 -10.49 15.20 -4.33
CA GLY A 184 -11.28 13.96 -4.21
C GLY A 184 -11.26 13.12 -5.48
N ARG A 185 -11.32 13.75 -6.66
CA ARG A 185 -11.26 13.04 -7.96
C ARG A 185 -9.89 12.40 -8.19
N LEU A 186 -8.81 13.13 -7.93
CA LEU A 186 -7.45 12.59 -8.02
C LEU A 186 -7.21 11.49 -6.98
N HIS A 187 -7.72 11.66 -5.75
CA HIS A 187 -7.63 10.63 -4.72
C HIS A 187 -8.38 9.34 -5.11
N ALA A 188 -9.57 9.48 -5.68
CA ALA A 188 -10.32 8.36 -6.22
C ALA A 188 -9.58 7.68 -7.39
N PHE A 189 -8.96 8.46 -8.27
CA PHE A 189 -8.11 7.94 -9.34
C PHE A 189 -6.91 7.16 -8.79
N VAL A 190 -6.15 7.72 -7.84
CA VAL A 190 -5.03 7.01 -7.19
C VAL A 190 -5.49 5.70 -6.54
N ARG A 191 -6.67 5.68 -5.91
CA ARG A 191 -7.25 4.45 -5.35
C ARG A 191 -7.54 3.40 -6.43
N ARG A 192 -8.13 3.81 -7.57
CA ARG A 192 -8.35 2.93 -8.74
C ARG A 192 -7.04 2.43 -9.33
N ALA A 193 -5.99 3.25 -9.38
CA ALA A 193 -4.69 2.89 -9.90
C ALA A 193 -4.05 1.68 -9.19
N PHE A 194 -4.34 1.46 -7.90
CA PHE A 194 -3.97 0.23 -7.19
C PHE A 194 -4.79 -0.97 -7.69
N ASN A 195 -6.10 -0.82 -7.87
CA ASN A 195 -6.97 -1.91 -8.31
C ASN A 195 -6.70 -2.31 -9.77
N SER A 196 -6.36 -1.35 -10.62
CA SER A 196 -6.02 -1.56 -12.03
C SER A 196 -4.56 -1.98 -12.25
N LYS A 197 -3.81 -2.22 -11.18
CA LYS A 197 -2.39 -2.60 -11.27
C LYS A 197 -1.52 -1.57 -12.02
N LEU A 198 -1.81 -0.30 -11.87
CA LEU A 198 -0.94 0.80 -12.28
C LEU A 198 0.05 1.13 -11.17
N LEU A 199 -0.39 1.02 -9.92
CA LEU A 199 0.39 1.22 -8.71
C LEU A 199 0.46 -0.05 -7.87
N GLY A 200 1.55 -0.21 -7.14
CA GLY A 200 1.76 -1.27 -6.16
C GLY A 200 2.58 -0.77 -4.98
N ARG A 201 3.10 -1.71 -4.19
CA ARG A 201 3.93 -1.40 -3.02
C ARG A 201 5.25 -2.16 -3.06
N ARG A 202 6.32 -1.49 -2.59
CA ARG A 202 7.61 -2.10 -2.32
C ARG A 202 8.20 -1.51 -1.04
N ALA A 203 8.55 -2.35 -0.08
CA ALA A 203 9.05 -1.95 1.25
C ALA A 203 8.15 -0.91 1.95
N GLY A 204 6.83 -1.05 1.78
CA GLY A 204 5.83 -0.13 2.33
C GLY A 204 5.63 1.17 1.55
N CYS A 205 6.43 1.47 0.53
CA CYS A 205 6.31 2.65 -0.33
C CYS A 205 5.40 2.39 -1.53
N ILE A 206 4.73 3.42 -2.04
CA ILE A 206 4.02 3.38 -3.31
C ILE A 206 5.04 3.40 -4.45
N VAL A 207 4.88 2.50 -5.41
CA VAL A 207 5.74 2.39 -6.60
C VAL A 207 4.88 2.08 -7.83
N PRO A 208 5.36 2.31 -9.06
CA PRO A 208 4.74 1.74 -10.25
C PRO A 208 4.56 0.23 -10.10
N TRP A 209 3.46 -0.29 -10.64
CA TRP A 209 3.13 -1.73 -10.51
C TRP A 209 4.29 -2.65 -10.91
N THR A 210 4.97 -2.33 -12.01
CA THR A 210 6.10 -3.12 -12.53
C THR A 210 7.28 -3.24 -11.56
N GLN A 211 7.38 -2.33 -10.60
CA GLN A 211 8.42 -2.31 -9.56
C GLN A 211 7.92 -2.87 -8.22
N SER A 212 6.64 -3.25 -8.13
CA SER A 212 6.02 -3.71 -6.88
C SER A 212 6.44 -5.14 -6.51
N GLU A 213 6.41 -5.43 -5.20
CA GLU A 213 6.65 -6.78 -4.69
C GLU A 213 5.63 -7.79 -5.20
N GLU A 214 4.40 -7.36 -5.46
CA GLU A 214 3.35 -8.22 -5.98
C GLU A 214 3.61 -8.58 -7.45
N CYS A 215 4.00 -7.61 -8.28
CA CYS A 215 4.39 -7.86 -9.67
C CYS A 215 5.61 -8.80 -9.75
N GLU A 216 6.63 -8.56 -8.92
CA GLU A 216 7.81 -9.41 -8.82
C GLU A 216 7.44 -10.83 -8.42
N ARG A 217 6.54 -10.99 -7.43
CA ARG A 217 6.07 -12.30 -6.97
C ARG A 217 5.30 -13.05 -8.05
N ILE A 218 4.41 -12.37 -8.77
CA ILE A 218 3.67 -12.97 -9.91
C ILE A 218 4.65 -13.43 -10.98
N THR A 219 5.60 -12.58 -11.36
CA THR A 219 6.62 -12.91 -12.39
C THR A 219 7.47 -14.09 -11.94
N ASN A 220 7.92 -14.12 -10.70
CA ASN A 220 8.71 -15.23 -10.18
C ASN A 220 7.91 -16.53 -10.09
N ALA A 221 6.62 -16.47 -9.74
CA ALA A 221 5.74 -17.65 -9.75
C ALA A 221 5.56 -18.20 -11.17
N GLN A 222 5.35 -17.35 -12.18
CA GLN A 222 5.25 -17.78 -13.58
C GLN A 222 6.54 -18.43 -14.10
N LEU A 223 7.70 -18.00 -13.60
CA LEU A 223 9.00 -18.52 -13.99
C LEU A 223 9.50 -19.63 -13.04
N LEU A 224 8.70 -20.08 -12.08
CA LEU A 224 9.06 -21.04 -11.02
C LEU A 224 10.36 -20.65 -10.28
N ARG A 225 10.58 -19.36 -10.11
CA ARG A 225 11.75 -18.82 -9.42
C ARG A 225 11.44 -18.62 -7.94
N PRO A 226 12.29 -19.12 -7.03
CA PRO A 226 12.08 -18.91 -5.60
C PRO A 226 12.25 -17.43 -5.23
N THR A 227 11.48 -17.00 -4.23
CA THR A 227 11.59 -15.67 -3.61
C THR A 227 11.92 -15.79 -2.12
N GLY A 228 12.47 -14.73 -1.54
CA GLY A 228 12.81 -14.69 -0.11
C GLY A 228 14.05 -15.49 0.28
N LEU A 229 14.93 -15.80 -0.68
CA LEU A 229 16.22 -16.45 -0.45
C LEU A 229 17.30 -15.43 -0.12
N LEU A 230 18.20 -15.79 0.78
CA LEU A 230 19.52 -15.20 0.91
C LEU A 230 20.54 -15.98 0.04
N ASP A 231 21.63 -15.35 -0.36
CA ASP A 231 22.58 -15.89 -1.35
C ASP A 231 23.11 -17.31 -1.12
N SER A 232 23.06 -17.81 0.11
CA SER A 232 23.53 -19.15 0.49
C SER A 232 22.41 -20.13 0.91
N GLU A 233 21.16 -19.71 0.87
CA GLU A 233 20.06 -20.53 1.35
C GLU A 233 19.59 -21.55 0.31
N ARG A 234 19.23 -22.74 0.80
CA ARG A 234 18.57 -23.78 0.00
C ARG A 234 17.07 -23.56 0.03
N TYR A 235 16.39 -24.07 -0.98
CA TYR A 235 14.93 -24.08 -1.04
C TYR A 235 14.42 -25.43 -1.49
N VAL A 236 13.17 -25.73 -1.18
CA VAL A 236 12.50 -26.94 -1.67
C VAL A 236 11.92 -26.66 -3.05
N SER A 237 12.25 -27.54 -4.03
CA SER A 237 11.86 -27.37 -5.44
C SER A 237 11.02 -28.53 -6.00
N SER A 238 10.70 -29.54 -5.18
CA SER A 238 9.88 -30.68 -5.63
C SER A 238 8.72 -30.96 -4.69
N TRP A 239 7.59 -31.31 -5.25
CA TRP A 239 6.36 -31.62 -4.51
C TRP A 239 6.52 -32.79 -3.52
N PRO A 240 7.17 -33.92 -3.86
CA PRO A 240 7.40 -35.01 -2.90
C PRO A 240 8.24 -34.56 -1.69
N HIS A 241 9.28 -33.75 -1.96
CA HIS A 241 10.13 -33.22 -0.88
C HIS A 241 9.35 -32.23 -0.01
N LEU A 242 8.53 -31.35 -0.61
CA LEU A 242 7.67 -30.43 0.12
C LEU A 242 6.72 -31.18 1.07
N ARG A 243 6.00 -32.18 0.56
CA ARG A 243 5.07 -32.98 1.35
C ARG A 243 5.76 -33.65 2.54
N LYS A 244 6.93 -34.27 2.30
CA LYS A 244 7.72 -34.90 3.35
C LYS A 244 8.09 -33.91 4.45
N CYS A 245 8.63 -32.76 4.08
CA CYS A 245 9.03 -31.71 5.02
C CYS A 245 7.83 -31.17 5.82
N LEU A 246 6.69 -30.92 5.15
CA LEU A 246 5.50 -30.42 5.83
C LEU A 246 4.92 -31.46 6.80
N ALA A 247 4.86 -32.73 6.41
CA ALA A 247 4.41 -33.83 7.28
C ALA A 247 5.32 -33.98 8.50
N GLU A 248 6.64 -34.00 8.31
CA GLU A 248 7.64 -34.06 9.38
C GLU A 248 7.49 -32.87 10.34
N LEU A 249 7.31 -31.65 9.80
CA LEU A 249 7.12 -30.47 10.62
C LEU A 249 5.86 -30.53 11.47
N LEU A 250 4.74 -31.02 10.90
CA LEU A 250 3.48 -31.20 11.64
C LEU A 250 3.61 -32.25 12.76
N LEU A 251 4.30 -33.35 12.49
CA LEU A 251 4.52 -34.40 13.49
C LEU A 251 5.44 -33.93 14.62
N THR A 252 6.38 -33.03 14.34
CA THR A 252 7.40 -32.56 15.29
C THR A 252 6.95 -31.37 16.11
N LEU A 253 6.28 -30.42 15.47
CA LEU A 253 5.96 -29.10 16.04
C LEU A 253 4.45 -28.83 16.13
N GLY A 254 3.65 -29.61 15.42
CA GLY A 254 2.20 -29.41 15.38
C GLY A 254 1.53 -29.95 16.65
N ASP A 255 0.68 -29.14 17.29
CA ASP A 255 -0.21 -29.59 18.35
C ASP A 255 -1.40 -30.34 17.72
N GLY A 256 -1.52 -31.64 18.03
CA GLY A 256 -2.55 -32.49 17.44
C GLY A 256 -2.49 -32.57 15.91
N LYS A 257 -1.29 -32.64 15.33
CA LYS A 257 -1.03 -32.67 13.89
C LYS A 257 -1.55 -31.41 13.14
N SER A 258 -1.53 -30.24 13.79
CA SER A 258 -1.91 -28.97 13.17
C SER A 258 -0.90 -27.87 13.46
N LEU A 259 -0.63 -26.97 12.50
CA LEU A 259 0.30 -25.84 12.63
C LEU A 259 -0.32 -24.57 12.01
N PRO A 260 -0.27 -23.42 12.73
CA PRO A 260 -0.72 -22.15 12.15
C PRO A 260 0.13 -21.75 10.94
N ILE A 261 -0.51 -21.29 9.86
CA ILE A 261 0.19 -20.83 8.63
C ILE A 261 1.11 -19.65 8.93
N SER A 262 0.73 -18.78 9.86
CA SER A 262 1.50 -17.59 10.23
C SER A 262 2.92 -17.87 10.70
N VAL A 263 3.15 -19.04 11.31
CA VAL A 263 4.47 -19.46 11.81
C VAL A 263 5.14 -20.52 10.94
N LEU A 264 4.47 -20.98 9.87
CA LEU A 264 4.94 -22.10 9.06
C LEU A 264 6.31 -21.84 8.41
N LYS A 265 6.48 -20.69 7.74
CA LYS A 265 7.75 -20.36 7.06
C LYS A 265 8.93 -20.25 8.01
N GLU A 266 8.71 -19.66 9.16
CA GLU A 266 9.74 -19.50 10.19
C GLU A 266 10.17 -20.86 10.75
N ASN A 267 9.22 -21.69 11.15
CA ASN A 267 9.48 -23.03 11.65
C ASN A 267 10.13 -23.92 10.57
N PHE A 268 9.68 -23.81 9.33
CA PHE A 268 10.27 -24.55 8.19
C PHE A 268 11.74 -24.18 8.00
N ARG A 269 12.07 -22.88 7.98
CA ARG A 269 13.46 -22.40 7.86
C ARG A 269 14.31 -22.82 9.05
N ALA A 270 13.77 -22.75 10.26
CA ALA A 270 14.48 -23.14 11.48
C ALA A 270 14.79 -24.65 11.51
N HIS A 271 13.83 -25.49 11.10
CA HIS A 271 13.94 -26.95 11.16
C HIS A 271 14.80 -27.53 10.02
N PHE A 272 14.53 -27.15 8.78
CA PHE A 272 15.17 -27.75 7.59
C PHE A 272 16.37 -26.97 7.06
N LYS A 273 16.68 -25.78 7.62
CA LYS A 273 17.68 -24.85 7.07
C LYS A 273 17.48 -24.58 5.59
N ALA A 274 16.21 -24.54 5.17
CA ALA A 274 15.76 -24.31 3.81
C ALA A 274 14.55 -23.36 3.79
N VAL A 275 14.38 -22.66 2.69
CA VAL A 275 13.27 -21.72 2.52
C VAL A 275 12.08 -22.41 1.85
N LEU A 276 10.90 -22.20 2.40
CA LEU A 276 9.64 -22.53 1.75
C LEU A 276 9.22 -21.33 0.88
N SER A 277 9.46 -21.47 -0.43
CA SER A 277 9.11 -20.43 -1.42
C SER A 277 7.94 -20.90 -2.27
N GLU A 278 6.79 -20.24 -2.14
CA GLU A 278 5.59 -20.53 -2.91
C GLU A 278 5.79 -20.30 -4.42
N THR A 279 6.63 -19.35 -4.79
CA THR A 279 6.88 -19.02 -6.20
C THR A 279 7.67 -20.10 -6.93
N ALA A 280 8.47 -20.91 -6.23
CA ALA A 280 9.15 -22.07 -6.79
C ALA A 280 8.17 -23.17 -7.26
N PHE A 281 6.91 -23.11 -6.80
CA PHE A 281 5.84 -24.03 -7.15
C PHE A 281 4.74 -23.37 -8.01
N GLY A 282 4.98 -22.15 -8.50
CA GLY A 282 4.03 -21.43 -9.36
C GLY A 282 2.96 -20.65 -8.60
N HIS A 283 3.03 -20.55 -7.28
CA HIS A 283 2.05 -19.85 -6.45
C HIS A 283 2.53 -18.48 -5.98
N THR A 284 1.61 -17.52 -5.86
CA THR A 284 1.91 -16.17 -5.38
C THR A 284 1.66 -15.99 -3.88
N SER A 285 1.05 -16.98 -3.23
CA SER A 285 0.81 -16.96 -1.79
C SER A 285 0.95 -18.35 -1.17
N LEU A 286 1.32 -18.37 0.09
CA LEU A 286 1.44 -19.60 0.86
C LEU A 286 0.10 -20.34 0.98
N THR A 287 -0.99 -19.62 1.14
CA THR A 287 -2.34 -20.19 1.20
C THR A 287 -2.68 -20.93 -0.11
N HIS A 288 -2.38 -20.33 -1.26
CA HIS A 288 -2.62 -20.99 -2.56
C HIS A 288 -1.72 -22.22 -2.75
N LEU A 289 -0.45 -22.14 -2.35
CA LEU A 289 0.44 -23.30 -2.39
C LEU A 289 -0.11 -24.45 -1.55
N LEU A 290 -0.54 -24.18 -0.32
CA LEU A 290 -1.04 -25.22 0.59
C LEU A 290 -2.44 -25.73 0.24
N ALA A 291 -3.19 -25.03 -0.62
CA ALA A 291 -4.46 -25.48 -1.17
C ALA A 291 -4.32 -26.28 -2.46
N ASP A 292 -3.09 -26.43 -3.00
CA ASP A 292 -2.83 -27.20 -4.22
C ASP A 292 -3.01 -28.70 -3.96
N GLU A 293 -3.64 -29.42 -4.91
CA GLU A 293 -3.89 -30.86 -4.85
C GLU A 293 -2.58 -31.67 -4.65
N GLN A 294 -1.46 -31.15 -5.13
CA GLN A 294 -0.17 -31.80 -5.00
C GLN A 294 0.39 -31.78 -3.58
N VAL A 295 -0.20 -31.01 -2.67
CA VAL A 295 0.17 -31.00 -1.23
C VAL A 295 -0.53 -32.12 -0.44
N TRP A 296 -1.59 -32.75 -1.02
CA TRP A 296 -2.28 -33.88 -0.36
C TRP A 296 -1.27 -34.92 0.17
N PRO A 297 -1.44 -35.52 1.39
CA PRO A 297 -2.62 -35.50 2.26
C PRO A 297 -2.70 -34.36 3.28
N LEU A 298 -2.03 -33.27 3.06
CA LEU A 298 -2.09 -32.10 3.92
C LEU A 298 -3.19 -31.15 3.41
N TYR A 299 -3.95 -30.55 4.31
CA TYR A 299 -5.00 -29.62 3.93
C TYR A 299 -5.08 -28.41 4.86
N LEU A 300 -5.64 -27.31 4.34
CA LEU A 300 -5.93 -26.12 5.10
C LEU A 300 -7.28 -26.24 5.81
N SER A 301 -7.29 -25.97 7.11
CA SER A 301 -8.49 -25.84 7.91
C SER A 301 -8.60 -24.43 8.45
N SER A 302 -9.68 -23.73 8.11
CA SER A 302 -10.02 -22.43 8.72
C SER A 302 -10.74 -22.68 10.05
N LYS A 303 -10.22 -22.11 11.15
CA LYS A 303 -10.98 -22.06 12.41
C LYS A 303 -12.07 -21.01 12.27
N GLY A 304 -13.31 -21.46 12.15
CA GLY A 304 -14.48 -20.57 12.14
C GLY A 304 -14.42 -19.57 13.29
N GLY A 305 -14.38 -18.27 12.95
CA GLY A 305 -14.48 -17.14 13.88
C GLY A 305 -13.18 -16.54 14.41
N SER A 306 -12.00 -17.20 14.34
CA SER A 306 -10.75 -16.63 14.86
C SER A 306 -9.74 -16.18 13.78
N GLY A 307 -10.04 -16.38 12.50
CA GLY A 307 -9.22 -15.89 11.38
C GLY A 307 -7.83 -16.53 11.22
N THR A 308 -7.54 -17.62 11.95
CA THR A 308 -6.24 -18.31 11.83
C THR A 308 -6.41 -19.60 11.04
N ASP A 309 -5.83 -19.64 9.84
CA ASP A 309 -5.76 -20.86 9.06
C ASP A 309 -4.73 -21.82 9.63
N LEU A 310 -5.08 -23.10 9.69
CA LEU A 310 -4.23 -24.18 10.20
C LEU A 310 -3.93 -25.15 9.04
N LEU A 311 -2.65 -25.53 8.91
CA LEU A 311 -2.24 -26.67 8.13
C LEU A 311 -2.47 -27.94 8.96
N LYS A 312 -3.10 -28.96 8.38
CA LYS A 312 -3.40 -30.23 9.02
C LYS A 312 -3.02 -31.41 8.12
N LEU A 313 -2.71 -32.52 8.78
CA LEU A 313 -2.56 -33.82 8.11
C LEU A 313 -3.91 -34.54 8.12
N ASP A 314 -4.30 -35.13 6.97
CA ASP A 314 -5.49 -35.97 6.88
C ASP A 314 -5.25 -37.30 7.64
N ASP A 315 -6.16 -37.63 8.56
CA ASP A 315 -6.05 -38.85 9.36
C ASP A 315 -6.32 -40.14 8.55
N THR A 316 -6.80 -40.01 7.31
CA THR A 316 -7.04 -41.16 6.41
C THR A 316 -5.75 -41.71 5.80
N GLY A 317 -4.63 -41.02 5.94
CA GLY A 317 -3.33 -41.38 5.32
C GLY A 317 -2.37 -42.07 6.27
N ASN A 318 -2.72 -43.24 6.80
CA ASN A 318 -1.77 -44.08 7.58
C ASN A 318 -0.69 -44.75 6.69
N ASP A 319 -0.65 -44.48 5.38
CA ASP A 319 0.21 -45.16 4.39
C ASP A 319 1.37 -44.31 3.88
N LEU A 320 1.89 -43.39 4.68
CA LEU A 320 3.12 -42.63 4.37
C LEU A 320 4.38 -43.25 5.03
N ALA A 321 4.43 -44.60 5.14
CA ALA A 321 5.65 -45.33 5.56
C ALA A 321 6.46 -45.81 4.37
#